data_5ebe055a8f89c4bf0d97361e70766c07
#
_entry.id   5ebe055a8f89c4bf0d97361e70766c07
#
_cell.length_a   1.000
_cell.length_b   1.000
_cell.length_c   1.000
_cell.angle_alpha   90.00
_cell.angle_beta   90.00
_cell.angle_gamma   90.00
#
_symmetry.space_group_name_H-M   'P 1'
#
loop_
_entity.id
_entity.type
_entity.pdbx_description
1 polymer ?
#
loop_
_entity_poly.entity_id
_entity_poly.type
_entity_poly.pdbx_seq_one_letter_code
_entity_poly.pdbx_strand_id
1 'polypeptide(L)'
;MYTKDFFGANGTNWIIWLGELAQKPNLNFLEIGCFEGKATVWLLGHILTEPTSRITVIDTFKGSREHKIQKLDVSTMYQNFLKNTAEFKDKITIHVGSSQKILRTFLVGQFDFIYIDGSHQAPDVLEDTLLAWRLLKKGGILIWDDYDWGEQYQEREKPKVAIDAFLYIFEGKYKIISSHRQICVTKLEL
;
A
#
# COMPACT_ATOMS: atom_id res chain seq x y z
N MET A 1 5.70 -10.28 17.06
CA MET A 1 5.77 -8.97 17.79
C MET A 1 6.41 -7.96 16.83
N TYR A 2 5.81 -6.79 16.66
CA TYR A 2 6.31 -5.73 15.78
C TYR A 2 7.32 -4.87 16.54
N THR A 3 8.41 -4.47 15.88
CA THR A 3 9.42 -3.58 16.48
C THR A 3 8.90 -2.15 16.59
N LYS A 4 8.02 -1.75 15.66
CA LYS A 4 7.34 -0.47 15.66
C LYS A 4 5.96 -0.58 15.04
N ASP A 5 5.04 0.24 15.52
CA ASP A 5 3.69 0.35 14.96
C ASP A 5 3.60 1.55 14.03
N PHE A 6 3.70 1.30 12.74
CA PHE A 6 3.46 2.31 11.72
C PHE A 6 2.01 2.33 11.21
N PHE A 7 1.28 1.20 11.36
CA PHE A 7 -0.11 1.10 10.92
C PHE A 7 -1.09 1.84 11.85
N GLY A 8 -0.81 1.83 13.16
CA GLY A 8 -1.58 2.58 14.16
C GLY A 8 -3.09 2.34 14.10
N ALA A 9 -3.86 3.44 14.04
CA ALA A 9 -5.32 3.44 14.01
C ALA A 9 -5.92 3.37 12.59
N ASN A 10 -5.14 3.17 11.54
CA ASN A 10 -5.61 3.14 10.15
C ASN A 10 -6.74 2.12 9.94
N GLY A 11 -6.69 1.00 10.65
CA GLY A 11 -7.70 -0.06 10.57
C GLY A 11 -9.13 0.40 10.83
N THR A 12 -9.35 1.40 11.69
CA THR A 12 -10.68 1.93 11.96
C THR A 12 -11.30 2.59 10.71
N ASN A 13 -10.50 3.35 9.98
CA ASN A 13 -10.95 3.97 8.73
C ASN A 13 -11.11 2.92 7.61
N TRP A 14 -10.20 1.96 7.57
CA TRP A 14 -10.22 0.92 6.54
C TRP A 14 -11.43 -0.02 6.64
N ILE A 15 -11.97 -0.26 7.84
CA ILE A 15 -13.25 -0.96 7.99
C ILE A 15 -14.36 -0.25 7.18
N ILE A 16 -14.37 1.08 7.22
CA ILE A 16 -15.39 1.87 6.52
C ILE A 16 -15.11 1.87 5.00
N TRP A 17 -13.85 2.10 4.60
CA TRP A 17 -13.50 2.27 3.19
C TRP A 17 -13.49 0.95 2.40
N LEU A 18 -13.12 -0.15 3.06
CA LEU A 18 -12.98 -1.47 2.45
C LEU A 18 -14.09 -2.44 2.82
N GLY A 19 -15.06 -2.01 3.65
CA GLY A 19 -16.10 -2.89 4.17
C GLY A 19 -16.89 -3.62 3.09
N GLU A 20 -17.11 -2.98 1.94
CA GLU A 20 -17.80 -3.63 0.81
C GLU A 20 -16.96 -4.75 0.16
N LEU A 21 -15.66 -4.79 0.39
CA LEU A 21 -14.78 -5.85 -0.08
C LEU A 21 -14.67 -7.00 0.92
N ALA A 22 -15.03 -6.76 2.19
CA ALA A 22 -14.91 -7.76 3.23
C ALA A 22 -15.68 -9.03 2.89
N GLN A 23 -15.07 -10.18 3.13
CA GLN A 23 -15.66 -11.51 2.91
C GLN A 23 -16.03 -11.83 1.44
N LYS A 24 -15.57 -11.04 0.46
CA LYS A 24 -15.74 -11.39 -0.95
C LYS A 24 -14.66 -12.40 -1.38
N PRO A 25 -15.04 -13.42 -2.15
CA PRO A 25 -14.07 -14.38 -2.68
C PRO A 25 -13.30 -13.79 -3.88
N ASN A 26 -12.15 -14.42 -4.18
CA ASN A 26 -11.33 -14.14 -5.37
C ASN A 26 -10.80 -12.70 -5.46
N LEU A 27 -10.64 -12.02 -4.35
CA LEU A 27 -10.00 -10.70 -4.31
C LEU A 27 -8.49 -10.83 -4.44
N ASN A 28 -7.91 -9.92 -5.21
CA ASN A 28 -6.47 -9.76 -5.35
C ASN A 28 -6.08 -8.37 -4.84
N PHE A 29 -5.33 -8.31 -3.75
CA PHE A 29 -4.82 -7.08 -3.16
C PHE A 29 -3.33 -6.92 -3.46
N LEU A 30 -2.86 -5.69 -3.49
CA LEU A 30 -1.46 -5.32 -3.62
C LEU A 30 -1.07 -4.34 -2.52
N GLU A 31 0.04 -4.61 -1.85
CA GLU A 31 0.65 -3.72 -0.86
C GLU A 31 2.08 -3.40 -1.30
N ILE A 32 2.40 -2.12 -1.41
CA ILE A 32 3.73 -1.60 -1.75
C ILE A 32 4.32 -0.97 -0.50
N GLY A 33 5.38 -1.60 0.05
CA GLY A 33 5.89 -1.28 1.39
C GLY A 33 5.09 -1.97 2.47
N CYS A 34 5.63 -3.04 3.04
CA CYS A 34 4.90 -3.82 4.05
C CYS A 34 5.62 -3.85 5.41
N PHE A 35 6.85 -3.35 5.49
CA PHE A 35 7.66 -3.38 6.71
C PHE A 35 7.65 -4.78 7.38
N GLU A 36 7.14 -4.89 8.60
CA GLU A 36 7.01 -6.16 9.33
C GLU A 36 5.60 -6.80 9.19
N GLY A 37 4.76 -6.32 8.24
CA GLY A 37 3.51 -6.93 7.84
C GLY A 37 2.29 -6.60 8.70
N LYS A 38 2.27 -5.48 9.45
CA LYS A 38 1.13 -5.18 10.31
C LYS A 38 -0.15 -4.85 9.52
N ALA A 39 -0.05 -4.05 8.46
CA ALA A 39 -1.17 -3.77 7.56
C ALA A 39 -1.58 -5.04 6.79
N THR A 40 -0.61 -5.81 6.30
CA THR A 40 -0.84 -7.12 5.66
C THR A 40 -1.69 -8.05 6.53
N VAL A 41 -1.28 -8.26 7.80
CA VAL A 41 -2.01 -9.11 8.75
C VAL A 41 -3.41 -8.58 9.03
N TRP A 42 -3.53 -7.26 9.18
CA TRP A 42 -4.83 -6.64 9.39
C TRP A 42 -5.78 -6.86 8.20
N LEU A 43 -5.31 -6.66 6.97
CA LEU A 43 -6.10 -6.91 5.75
C LEU A 43 -6.55 -8.37 5.66
N LEU A 44 -5.66 -9.32 5.96
CA LEU A 44 -5.96 -10.75 5.91
C LEU A 44 -6.94 -11.18 6.98
N GLY A 45 -6.87 -10.58 8.17
CA GLY A 45 -7.76 -10.91 9.28
C GLY A 45 -9.14 -10.26 9.23
N HIS A 46 -9.29 -9.14 8.50
CA HIS A 46 -10.55 -8.37 8.52
C HIS A 46 -11.25 -8.27 7.15
N ILE A 47 -10.49 -8.22 6.07
CA ILE A 47 -11.05 -7.99 4.72
C ILE A 47 -10.94 -9.25 3.85
N LEU A 48 -9.72 -9.78 3.72
CA LEU A 48 -9.42 -10.95 2.88
C LEU A 48 -9.67 -12.27 3.62
N THR A 49 -10.78 -12.41 4.34
CA THR A 49 -11.07 -13.59 5.16
C THR A 49 -11.40 -14.82 4.31
N GLU A 50 -11.95 -14.64 3.11
CA GLU A 50 -12.28 -15.74 2.21
C GLU A 50 -11.04 -16.52 1.74
N PRO A 51 -11.09 -17.87 1.70
CA PRO A 51 -9.93 -18.71 1.38
C PRO A 51 -9.34 -18.48 0.00
N THR A 52 -10.11 -17.99 -0.96
CA THR A 52 -9.67 -17.74 -2.34
C THR A 52 -9.05 -16.37 -2.55
N SER A 53 -9.22 -15.46 -1.60
CA SER A 53 -8.67 -14.09 -1.68
C SER A 53 -7.20 -14.07 -1.27
N ARG A 54 -6.41 -13.25 -1.95
CA ARG A 54 -4.93 -13.20 -1.85
C ARG A 54 -4.42 -11.78 -1.74
N ILE A 55 -3.23 -11.65 -1.19
CA ILE A 55 -2.48 -10.39 -1.20
C ILE A 55 -1.09 -10.61 -1.78
N THR A 56 -0.67 -9.72 -2.65
CA THR A 56 0.71 -9.59 -3.10
C THR A 56 1.36 -8.45 -2.33
N VAL A 57 2.54 -8.67 -1.80
CA VAL A 57 3.33 -7.64 -1.11
C VAL A 57 4.64 -7.41 -1.84
N ILE A 58 5.06 -6.15 -1.95
CA ILE A 58 6.33 -5.74 -2.54
C ILE A 58 7.08 -4.90 -1.52
N ASP A 59 8.27 -5.34 -1.15
CA ASP A 59 9.15 -4.56 -0.27
C ASP A 59 10.62 -4.88 -0.59
N THR A 60 11.50 -3.95 -0.41
CA THR A 60 12.95 -4.18 -0.51
C THR A 60 13.51 -4.88 0.71
N PHE A 61 12.83 -4.76 1.85
CA PHE A 61 13.29 -5.16 3.20
C PHE A 61 14.65 -4.58 3.57
N LYS A 62 15.01 -3.44 2.96
CA LYS A 62 16.27 -2.72 3.23
C LYS A 62 16.05 -1.44 4.03
N GLY A 63 14.77 -1.18 4.36
CA GLY A 63 14.34 0.07 4.97
C GLY A 63 14.41 1.25 4.01
N SER A 64 13.86 2.35 4.45
CA SER A 64 13.75 3.61 3.73
C SER A 64 14.61 4.70 4.38
N ARG A 65 14.54 5.93 3.88
CA ARG A 65 15.29 7.08 4.41
C ARG A 65 14.95 7.37 5.88
N GLU A 66 13.67 7.29 6.22
CA GLU A 66 13.18 7.53 7.59
C GLU A 66 13.67 6.47 8.59
N HIS A 67 13.75 5.20 8.20
CA HIS A 67 14.31 4.15 9.04
C HIS A 67 15.77 4.46 9.41
N LYS A 68 16.55 4.97 8.45
CA LYS A 68 17.94 5.39 8.68
C LYS A 68 18.03 6.58 9.63
N ILE A 69 17.15 7.60 9.44
CA ILE A 69 17.08 8.78 10.30
C ILE A 69 16.70 8.40 11.73
N GLN A 70 15.73 7.49 11.88
CA GLN A 70 15.28 6.98 13.18
C GLN A 70 16.22 5.93 13.77
N LYS A 71 17.31 5.57 13.06
CA LYS A 71 18.29 4.54 13.46
C LYS A 71 17.63 3.19 13.79
N LEU A 72 16.58 2.84 13.05
CA LEU A 72 15.92 1.55 13.20
C LEU A 72 16.80 0.44 12.61
N ASP A 73 16.92 -0.66 13.35
CA ASP A 73 17.56 -1.85 12.82
C ASP A 73 16.58 -2.58 11.89
N VAL A 74 16.91 -2.56 10.60
CA VAL A 74 16.11 -3.21 9.55
C VAL A 74 16.66 -4.59 9.18
N SER A 75 17.73 -5.05 9.82
CA SER A 75 18.38 -6.34 9.48
C SER A 75 17.47 -7.55 9.67
N THR A 76 16.52 -7.46 10.59
CA THR A 76 15.55 -8.52 10.90
C THR A 76 14.16 -8.30 10.28
N MET A 77 13.95 -7.20 9.55
CA MET A 77 12.63 -6.80 9.02
C MET A 77 11.96 -7.93 8.24
N TYR A 78 12.66 -8.54 7.30
CA TYR A 78 12.12 -9.64 6.50
C TYR A 78 11.76 -10.87 7.36
N GLN A 79 12.60 -11.23 8.32
CA GLN A 79 12.31 -12.35 9.22
C GLN A 79 11.12 -12.07 10.13
N ASN A 80 11.00 -10.83 10.60
CA ASN A 80 9.85 -10.39 11.38
C ASN A 80 8.57 -10.42 10.55
N PHE A 81 8.62 -9.96 9.28
CA PHE A 81 7.51 -10.08 8.35
C PHE A 81 7.05 -11.53 8.21
N LEU A 82 7.96 -12.45 7.90
CA LEU A 82 7.64 -13.89 7.75
C LEU A 82 7.03 -14.48 9.03
N LYS A 83 7.57 -14.13 10.19
CA LYS A 83 7.05 -14.59 11.48
C LYS A 83 5.65 -14.05 11.77
N ASN A 84 5.45 -12.74 11.55
CA ASN A 84 4.17 -12.10 11.85
C ASN A 84 3.04 -12.55 10.92
N THR A 85 3.37 -12.91 9.67
CA THR A 85 2.41 -13.32 8.64
C THR A 85 2.27 -14.84 8.51
N ALA A 86 2.96 -15.62 9.34
CA ALA A 86 3.06 -17.09 9.20
C ALA A 86 1.70 -17.81 9.13
N GLU A 87 0.70 -17.34 9.87
CA GLU A 87 -0.67 -17.87 9.86
C GLU A 87 -1.34 -17.75 8.47
N PHE A 88 -0.97 -16.73 7.71
CA PHE A 88 -1.57 -16.40 6.41
C PHE A 88 -0.67 -16.71 5.21
N LYS A 89 0.42 -17.47 5.40
CA LYS A 89 1.46 -17.72 4.39
C LYS A 89 0.92 -18.16 3.02
N ASP A 90 -0.13 -18.99 3.03
CA ASP A 90 -0.74 -19.54 1.81
C ASP A 90 -1.61 -18.52 1.04
N LYS A 91 -1.85 -17.34 1.63
CA LYS A 91 -2.60 -16.23 1.03
C LYS A 91 -1.72 -15.08 0.57
N ILE A 92 -0.40 -15.15 0.82
CA ILE A 92 0.55 -14.05 0.56
C ILE A 92 1.53 -14.44 -0.53
N THR A 93 1.68 -13.59 -1.54
CA THR A 93 2.79 -13.65 -2.50
C THR A 93 3.76 -12.53 -2.19
N ILE A 94 5.02 -12.87 -1.91
CA ILE A 94 6.06 -11.90 -1.52
C ILE A 94 7.00 -11.65 -2.69
N HIS A 95 7.17 -10.39 -3.09
CA HIS A 95 8.17 -9.95 -4.04
C HIS A 95 9.20 -9.06 -3.33
N VAL A 96 10.42 -9.54 -3.22
CA VAL A 96 11.54 -8.79 -2.60
C VAL A 96 12.24 -7.98 -3.67
N GLY A 97 12.10 -6.66 -3.63
CA GLY A 97 12.74 -5.77 -4.60
C GLY A 97 12.08 -4.40 -4.75
N SER A 98 12.57 -3.64 -5.74
CA SER A 98 12.00 -2.33 -6.07
C SER A 98 10.60 -2.49 -6.67
N SER A 99 9.63 -1.75 -6.14
CA SER A 99 8.26 -1.68 -6.62
C SER A 99 8.21 -1.32 -8.11
N GLN A 100 8.97 -0.29 -8.53
CA GLN A 100 9.00 0.20 -9.90
C GLN A 100 9.39 -0.89 -10.93
N LYS A 101 10.24 -1.84 -10.55
CA LYS A 101 10.60 -2.97 -11.41
C LYS A 101 9.54 -4.06 -11.41
N ILE A 102 9.04 -4.40 -10.24
CA ILE A 102 8.11 -5.51 -10.03
C ILE A 102 6.72 -5.16 -10.59
N LEU A 103 6.23 -3.95 -10.37
CA LEU A 103 4.90 -3.52 -10.86
C LEU A 103 4.76 -3.64 -12.39
N ARG A 104 5.85 -3.51 -13.14
CA ARG A 104 5.84 -3.67 -14.61
C ARG A 104 5.63 -5.11 -15.08
N THR A 105 5.72 -6.08 -14.18
CA THR A 105 5.51 -7.50 -14.51
C THR A 105 4.08 -7.97 -14.34
N PHE A 106 3.21 -7.17 -13.72
CA PHE A 106 1.82 -7.51 -13.49
C PHE A 106 0.91 -7.11 -14.66
N LEU A 107 -0.26 -7.75 -14.71
CA LEU A 107 -1.26 -7.49 -15.75
C LEU A 107 -2.11 -6.26 -15.41
N VAL A 108 -2.49 -5.52 -16.45
CA VAL A 108 -3.41 -4.38 -16.31
C VAL A 108 -4.74 -4.86 -15.73
N GLY A 109 -5.27 -4.12 -14.74
CA GLY A 109 -6.54 -4.46 -14.11
C GLY A 109 -6.52 -5.75 -13.30
N GLN A 110 -5.39 -6.09 -12.66
CA GLN A 110 -5.22 -7.32 -11.89
C GLN A 110 -5.76 -7.22 -10.46
N PHE A 111 -5.68 -6.04 -9.83
CA PHE A 111 -5.92 -5.87 -8.40
C PHE A 111 -7.25 -5.15 -8.10
N ASP A 112 -7.93 -5.62 -7.05
CA ASP A 112 -9.17 -5.03 -6.52
C ASP A 112 -8.87 -3.88 -5.56
N PHE A 113 -7.72 -3.94 -4.90
CA PHE A 113 -7.23 -2.96 -3.94
C PHE A 113 -5.73 -2.82 -4.04
N ILE A 114 -5.23 -1.59 -3.93
CA ILE A 114 -3.80 -1.28 -3.87
C ILE A 114 -3.54 -0.31 -2.73
N TYR A 115 -2.54 -0.62 -1.91
CA TYR A 115 -2.02 0.23 -0.85
C TYR A 115 -0.59 0.63 -1.16
N ILE A 116 -0.31 1.93 -1.19
CA ILE A 116 1.01 2.51 -1.44
C ILE A 116 1.53 3.12 -0.14
N ASP A 117 2.52 2.44 0.45
CA ASP A 117 3.19 2.79 1.71
C ASP A 117 4.69 2.45 1.65
N GLY A 118 5.31 2.72 0.51
CA GLY A 118 6.69 2.33 0.25
C GLY A 118 7.70 3.43 0.54
N SER A 119 8.16 4.11 -0.52
CA SER A 119 9.01 5.28 -0.40
C SER A 119 8.18 6.53 -0.15
N HIS A 120 8.66 7.40 0.75
CA HIS A 120 8.00 8.68 1.03
C HIS A 120 8.66 9.83 0.25
N GLN A 121 9.33 9.53 -0.86
CA GLN A 121 9.90 10.54 -1.75
C GLN A 121 8.99 10.74 -2.96
N ALA A 122 8.66 11.99 -3.26
CA ALA A 122 7.71 12.33 -4.33
C ALA A 122 7.95 11.63 -5.68
N PRO A 123 9.20 11.53 -6.21
CA PRO A 123 9.44 10.82 -7.47
C PRO A 123 9.03 9.34 -7.42
N ASP A 124 9.36 8.64 -6.32
CA ASP A 124 9.03 7.23 -6.16
C ASP A 124 7.53 7.02 -5.99
N VAL A 125 6.88 7.87 -5.16
CA VAL A 125 5.42 7.84 -4.97
C VAL A 125 4.69 8.07 -6.28
N LEU A 126 5.16 9.01 -7.12
CA LEU A 126 4.55 9.27 -8.42
C LEU A 126 4.70 8.07 -9.36
N GLU A 127 5.89 7.49 -9.44
CA GLU A 127 6.14 6.33 -10.30
C GLU A 127 5.31 5.12 -9.84
N ASP A 128 5.31 4.81 -8.55
CA ASP A 128 4.49 3.74 -7.98
C ASP A 128 3.00 3.97 -8.25
N THR A 129 2.52 5.21 -8.09
CA THR A 129 1.13 5.59 -8.36
C THR A 129 0.73 5.33 -9.82
N LEU A 130 1.53 5.81 -10.77
CA LEU A 130 1.23 5.64 -12.21
C LEU A 130 1.23 4.18 -12.63
N LEU A 131 2.16 3.40 -12.12
CA LEU A 131 2.22 1.95 -12.38
C LEU A 131 1.04 1.24 -11.71
N ALA A 132 0.79 1.49 -10.43
CA ALA A 132 -0.30 0.88 -9.66
C ALA A 132 -1.67 1.21 -10.24
N TRP A 133 -1.89 2.46 -10.69
CA TRP A 133 -3.15 2.86 -11.29
C TRP A 133 -3.56 2.01 -12.50
N ARG A 134 -2.63 1.60 -13.33
CA ARG A 134 -2.90 0.71 -14.46
C ARG A 134 -3.27 -0.70 -14.03
N LEU A 135 -2.73 -1.14 -12.90
CA LEU A 135 -2.95 -2.48 -12.34
C LEU A 135 -4.26 -2.58 -11.56
N LEU A 136 -4.81 -1.45 -11.13
CA LEU A 136 -6.06 -1.39 -10.40
C LEU A 136 -7.25 -1.61 -11.35
N LYS A 137 -8.18 -2.48 -10.96
CA LYS A 137 -9.44 -2.70 -11.66
C LYS A 137 -10.33 -1.45 -11.66
N LYS A 138 -11.24 -1.34 -12.61
CA LYS A 138 -12.40 -0.44 -12.50
C LYS A 138 -13.20 -0.81 -11.26
N GLY A 139 -13.60 0.18 -10.46
CA GLY A 139 -14.25 0.00 -9.17
C GLY A 139 -13.30 -0.38 -8.05
N GLY A 140 -12.02 -0.62 -8.36
CA GLY A 140 -10.98 -0.91 -7.35
C GLY A 140 -10.64 0.32 -6.51
N ILE A 141 -10.08 0.07 -5.33
CA ILE A 141 -9.74 1.10 -4.35
C ILE A 141 -8.22 1.26 -4.28
N LEU A 142 -7.75 2.50 -4.29
CA LEU A 142 -6.35 2.86 -4.07
C LEU A 142 -6.25 3.72 -2.81
N ILE A 143 -5.31 3.35 -1.93
CA ILE A 143 -4.95 4.15 -0.76
C ILE A 143 -3.47 4.54 -0.86
N TRP A 144 -3.19 5.82 -0.71
CA TRP A 144 -1.86 6.33 -0.41
C TRP A 144 -1.76 6.62 1.07
N ASP A 145 -0.71 6.13 1.72
CA ASP A 145 -0.35 6.57 3.06
C ASP A 145 0.40 7.91 3.01
N ASP A 146 0.67 8.45 4.17
CA ASP A 146 1.62 9.55 4.39
C ASP A 146 1.40 10.82 3.54
N TYR A 147 0.14 11.13 3.20
CA TYR A 147 -0.16 12.34 2.42
C TYR A 147 0.41 13.61 3.05
N ASP A 148 0.29 13.75 4.37
CA ASP A 148 0.78 14.90 5.12
C ASP A 148 2.18 14.67 5.73
N TRP A 149 2.85 13.56 5.35
CA TRP A 149 4.13 13.20 5.93
C TRP A 149 5.27 14.05 5.38
N GLY A 150 6.29 14.27 6.20
CA GLY A 150 7.55 14.84 5.76
C GLY A 150 7.68 16.34 6.02
N GLU A 151 7.13 16.89 7.12
CA GLU A 151 7.28 18.31 7.49
C GLU A 151 8.74 18.79 7.46
N GLN A 152 9.70 17.90 7.76
CA GLN A 152 11.13 18.17 7.75
C GLN A 152 11.77 18.21 6.36
N TYR A 153 11.02 17.84 5.30
CA TYR A 153 11.53 17.83 3.92
C TYR A 153 11.07 19.04 3.12
N GLN A 154 11.77 19.30 2.01
CA GLN A 154 11.33 20.33 1.05
C GLN A 154 10.01 19.89 0.40
N GLU A 155 9.14 20.86 0.10
CA GLU A 155 7.82 20.57 -0.48
C GLU A 155 7.87 19.61 -1.68
N ARG A 156 8.83 19.80 -2.58
CA ARG A 156 9.00 18.98 -3.80
C ARG A 156 9.43 17.52 -3.51
N GLU A 157 9.84 17.21 -2.27
CA GLU A 157 10.27 15.87 -1.86
C GLU A 157 9.13 15.07 -1.21
N LYS A 158 8.04 15.75 -0.79
CA LYS A 158 6.95 15.17 -0.02
C LYS A 158 6.02 14.30 -0.88
N PRO A 159 5.45 13.21 -0.34
CA PRO A 159 4.43 12.41 -1.01
C PRO A 159 3.27 13.23 -1.56
N LYS A 160 2.82 14.24 -0.82
CA LYS A 160 1.73 15.15 -1.18
C LYS A 160 1.85 15.70 -2.59
N VAL A 161 3.03 16.17 -3.01
CA VAL A 161 3.23 16.76 -4.35
C VAL A 161 2.96 15.74 -5.46
N ALA A 162 3.39 14.50 -5.27
CA ALA A 162 3.15 13.43 -6.23
C ALA A 162 1.67 13.04 -6.30
N ILE A 163 1.02 12.93 -5.15
CA ILE A 163 -0.40 12.56 -5.04
C ILE A 163 -1.27 13.67 -5.63
N ASP A 164 -1.01 14.95 -5.30
CA ASP A 164 -1.75 16.09 -5.85
C ASP A 164 -1.60 16.20 -7.38
N ALA A 165 -0.39 15.99 -7.90
CA ALA A 165 -0.15 15.98 -9.35
C ALA A 165 -0.95 14.86 -10.04
N PHE A 166 -0.97 13.66 -9.46
CA PHE A 166 -1.77 12.56 -9.97
C PHE A 166 -3.26 12.89 -9.93
N LEU A 167 -3.76 13.35 -8.80
CA LEU A 167 -5.18 13.69 -8.63
C LEU A 167 -5.61 14.76 -9.61
N TYR A 168 -4.78 15.79 -9.85
CA TYR A 168 -5.05 16.84 -10.82
C TYR A 168 -5.13 16.31 -12.25
N ILE A 169 -4.13 15.50 -12.67
CA ILE A 169 -4.05 14.97 -14.04
C ILE A 169 -5.17 13.96 -14.34
N PHE A 170 -5.55 13.15 -13.32
CA PHE A 170 -6.55 12.09 -13.46
C PHE A 170 -7.95 12.52 -12.98
N GLU A 171 -8.21 13.83 -12.85
CA GLU A 171 -9.54 14.35 -12.48
C GLU A 171 -10.65 13.72 -13.37
N GLY A 172 -11.75 13.32 -12.74
CA GLY A 172 -12.85 12.63 -13.41
C GLY A 172 -12.65 11.12 -13.62
N LYS A 173 -11.46 10.57 -13.34
CA LYS A 173 -11.16 9.14 -13.43
C LYS A 173 -11.32 8.40 -12.11
N TYR A 174 -11.54 9.08 -11.03
CA TYR A 174 -11.68 8.54 -9.67
C TYR A 174 -12.77 9.26 -8.89
N LYS A 175 -13.20 8.64 -7.80
CA LYS A 175 -14.04 9.25 -6.76
C LYS A 175 -13.25 9.20 -5.44
N ILE A 176 -13.12 10.34 -4.76
CA ILE A 176 -12.49 10.41 -3.44
C ILE A 176 -13.44 9.79 -2.41
N ILE A 177 -12.93 8.86 -1.61
CA ILE A 177 -13.59 8.28 -0.44
C ILE A 177 -13.17 9.04 0.82
N SER A 178 -11.89 9.37 0.93
CA SER A 178 -11.31 10.12 2.05
C SER A 178 -10.07 10.91 1.61
N SER A 179 -9.88 12.07 2.23
CA SER A 179 -8.75 13.00 1.97
C SER A 179 -8.22 13.59 3.27
N HIS A 180 -7.62 12.75 4.11
CA HIS A 180 -6.95 13.14 5.34
C HIS A 180 -5.48 12.71 5.29
N ARG A 181 -4.95 12.16 6.38
CA ARG A 181 -3.57 11.60 6.41
C ARG A 181 -3.33 10.54 5.33
N GLN A 182 -4.37 9.77 5.02
CA GLN A 182 -4.41 8.85 3.89
C GLN A 182 -5.37 9.39 2.85
N ILE A 183 -4.99 9.34 1.59
CA ILE A 183 -5.91 9.59 0.48
C ILE A 183 -6.43 8.25 -0.01
N CYS A 184 -7.76 8.14 -0.06
CA CYS A 184 -8.46 6.94 -0.52
C CYS A 184 -9.37 7.29 -1.69
N VAL A 185 -9.23 6.56 -2.80
CA VAL A 185 -10.04 6.78 -4.00
C VAL A 185 -10.56 5.47 -4.58
N THR A 186 -11.72 5.54 -5.24
CA THR A 186 -12.21 4.47 -6.13
C THR A 186 -11.95 4.85 -7.58
N LYS A 187 -11.43 3.92 -8.37
CA LYS A 187 -11.21 4.10 -9.81
C LYS A 187 -12.53 3.97 -10.58
N LEU A 188 -12.86 4.96 -11.39
CA LEU A 188 -14.11 5.00 -12.17
C LEU A 188 -13.99 4.37 -13.55
N GLU A 189 -12.79 4.45 -14.19
CA GLU A 189 -12.55 3.95 -15.55
C GLU A 189 -11.23 3.16 -15.62
N LEU A 190 -11.08 2.36 -16.69
CA LEU A 190 -9.85 1.65 -17.01
C LEU A 190 -8.79 2.59 -17.64
#